data_e11f17d02f0095a2469e8b87512cc89f
#
_entry.id   e11f17d02f0095a2469e8b87512cc89f
#
_cell.length_a   1.000
_cell.length_b   1.000
_cell.length_c   1.000
_cell.angle_alpha   90.00
_cell.angle_beta   90.00
_cell.angle_gamma   90.00
#
_symmetry.space_group_name_H-M   'P 1'
#
loop_
_entity.id
_entity.type
_entity.pdbx_description
1 polymer ?
#
loop_
_entity_poly.entity_id
_entity_poly.type
_entity_poly.pdbx_seq_one_letter_code
_entity_poly.pdbx_strand_id
1 'polypeptide(L)'
;MYVSQLLSEYIKNKKTNIKKCAEYFQMDRSTLYKIIRGERKAPSRDFILKISQYLYLTNDEKKELLNAYEIDKVGEFHYYCRQHVSSFLKEATLLDNHSFTSTEVLHTDLKPGHYSDIYDIEYLFYKLFLLESKEKDPHIRILAQPTHALYLLRMVCQSKPNINITHILCLDNTNALTKDNQFYNLSVLTNIMPLIFNNDHYSAYYYYNEINAIKNHLCFFPNIILTHKYLLIYTNDHSSGILYGRGGTYDAYEDLFNQYLKETRSLITNQNNISDAMEDYHYLLFAPPIGVLYQEEDPFPLPLEDNQNSIDFIESFKNHSTRLKQFVKSNKNHLSGLFTIQGLRCLVSTGYTTAFPSPLCQPLTIDDRIKILRRQKNFMNLYPLQLVDMPEYSDTSFLIIVMSMNTLYFQIVSTSGTVKTIQFHEASLVMAFNDYYQYILEERCFSKEETSQIIDTYINQLNMLKE
;
A
#
# COMPACT_ATOMS: atom_id res chain seq x y z
N MET A 1 2.05 -17.30 -18.87
CA MET A 1 2.29 -17.82 -20.25
C MET A 1 3.56 -17.13 -20.74
N TYR A 2 4.49 -17.86 -21.37
CA TYR A 2 5.78 -17.31 -21.82
C TYR A 2 5.65 -16.57 -23.15
N VAL A 3 6.53 -15.61 -23.42
CA VAL A 3 6.58 -14.87 -24.72
C VAL A 3 6.58 -15.81 -25.91
N SER A 4 7.36 -16.89 -25.87
CA SER A 4 7.45 -17.87 -26.96
C SER A 4 6.13 -18.54 -27.29
N GLN A 5 5.33 -18.88 -26.27
CA GLN A 5 4.01 -19.50 -26.44
C GLN A 5 3.04 -18.53 -27.13
N LEU A 6 2.94 -17.28 -26.62
CA LEU A 6 2.09 -16.25 -27.19
C LEU A 6 2.50 -15.88 -28.62
N LEU A 7 3.80 -15.69 -28.86
CA LEU A 7 4.28 -15.39 -30.23
C LEU A 7 3.98 -16.52 -31.20
N SER A 8 4.17 -17.76 -30.77
CA SER A 8 3.84 -18.93 -31.61
C SER A 8 2.36 -18.97 -31.95
N GLU A 9 1.51 -18.72 -30.99
CA GLU A 9 0.05 -18.68 -31.17
C GLU A 9 -0.38 -17.51 -32.08
N TYR A 10 0.08 -16.29 -31.82
CA TYR A 10 -0.29 -15.13 -32.63
C TYR A 10 0.21 -15.23 -34.08
N ILE A 11 1.44 -15.71 -34.31
CA ILE A 11 1.97 -15.94 -35.65
C ILE A 11 1.12 -16.97 -36.40
N LYS A 12 0.68 -18.02 -35.72
CA LYS A 12 -0.20 -19.04 -36.29
C LYS A 12 -1.59 -18.51 -36.62
N ASN A 13 -2.20 -17.80 -35.67
CA ASN A 13 -3.55 -17.24 -35.80
C ASN A 13 -3.63 -16.18 -36.88
N LYS A 14 -2.60 -15.31 -36.96
CA LYS A 14 -2.52 -14.24 -37.99
C LYS A 14 -1.92 -14.77 -39.36
N LYS A 15 -1.65 -16.07 -39.46
CA LYS A 15 -1.07 -16.70 -40.66
C LYS A 15 0.17 -15.97 -41.19
N THR A 16 1.06 -15.50 -40.33
CA THR A 16 2.17 -14.64 -40.66
C THR A 16 3.33 -15.42 -41.26
N ASN A 17 3.92 -14.91 -42.34
CA ASN A 17 5.10 -15.50 -42.95
C ASN A 17 6.36 -15.12 -42.15
N ILE A 18 6.96 -16.11 -41.47
CA ILE A 18 8.13 -15.92 -40.60
C ILE A 18 9.33 -15.35 -41.35
N LYS A 19 9.52 -15.71 -42.66
CA LYS A 19 10.61 -15.14 -43.46
C LYS A 19 10.46 -13.64 -43.63
N LYS A 20 9.29 -13.19 -44.06
CA LYS A 20 9.00 -11.77 -44.21
C LYS A 20 9.08 -11.03 -42.87
N CYS A 21 8.65 -11.66 -41.78
CA CYS A 21 8.77 -11.12 -40.44
C CYS A 21 10.24 -10.90 -40.05
N ALA A 22 11.11 -11.88 -40.26
CA ALA A 22 12.55 -11.78 -40.00
C ALA A 22 13.22 -10.67 -40.85
N GLU A 23 12.85 -10.55 -42.12
CA GLU A 23 13.33 -9.50 -43.03
C GLU A 23 12.91 -8.09 -42.51
N TYR A 24 11.67 -7.93 -42.07
CA TYR A 24 11.17 -6.66 -41.47
C TYR A 24 11.98 -6.23 -40.25
N PHE A 25 12.37 -7.19 -39.39
CA PHE A 25 13.16 -6.90 -38.19
C PHE A 25 14.67 -6.87 -38.45
N GLN A 26 15.11 -7.04 -39.70
CA GLN A 26 16.52 -7.14 -40.06
C GLN A 26 17.25 -8.18 -39.21
N MET A 27 16.56 -9.29 -38.94
CA MET A 27 17.00 -10.38 -38.07
C MET A 27 17.15 -11.64 -38.86
N ASP A 28 18.16 -12.48 -38.52
CA ASP A 28 18.27 -13.79 -39.11
C ASP A 28 17.06 -14.66 -38.75
N ARG A 29 16.53 -15.35 -39.76
CA ARG A 29 15.38 -16.25 -39.64
C ARG A 29 15.56 -17.28 -38.54
N SER A 30 16.77 -17.83 -38.39
CA SER A 30 17.07 -18.81 -37.34
C SER A 30 16.96 -18.20 -35.96
N THR A 31 17.36 -16.98 -35.80
CA THR A 31 17.23 -16.21 -34.54
C THR A 31 15.76 -15.97 -34.15
N LEU A 32 14.93 -15.55 -35.12
CA LEU A 32 13.50 -15.38 -34.88
C LEU A 32 12.82 -16.71 -34.50
N TYR A 33 13.18 -17.81 -35.21
CA TYR A 33 12.68 -19.14 -34.84
C TYR A 33 13.06 -19.56 -33.41
N LYS A 34 14.30 -19.28 -32.97
CA LYS A 34 14.74 -19.57 -31.60
C LYS A 34 13.93 -18.80 -30.57
N ILE A 35 13.58 -17.53 -30.85
CA ILE A 35 12.72 -16.72 -29.96
C ILE A 35 11.31 -17.32 -29.91
N ILE A 36 10.71 -17.65 -31.06
CA ILE A 36 9.36 -18.25 -31.14
C ILE A 36 9.29 -19.61 -30.43
N ARG A 37 10.37 -20.38 -30.43
CA ARG A 37 10.45 -21.69 -29.76
C ARG A 37 10.85 -21.60 -28.28
N GLY A 38 11.20 -20.38 -27.77
CA GLY A 38 11.69 -20.20 -26.40
C GLY A 38 13.13 -20.64 -26.16
N GLU A 39 13.88 -20.98 -27.23
CA GLU A 39 15.31 -21.29 -27.15
C GLU A 39 16.17 -20.06 -26.94
N ARG A 40 15.62 -18.87 -27.19
CA ARG A 40 16.24 -17.57 -26.95
C ARG A 40 15.20 -16.58 -26.45
N LYS A 41 15.57 -15.78 -25.44
CA LYS A 41 14.71 -14.69 -24.93
C LYS A 41 14.52 -13.61 -25.99
N ALA A 42 13.39 -12.90 -25.94
CA ALA A 42 13.16 -11.70 -26.74
C ALA A 42 14.21 -10.63 -26.42
N PRO A 43 14.79 -9.93 -27.42
CA PRO A 43 15.97 -9.09 -27.19
C PRO A 43 15.67 -7.80 -26.41
N SER A 44 14.48 -7.23 -26.58
CA SER A 44 14.11 -5.97 -25.91
C SER A 44 12.60 -5.74 -25.89
N ARG A 45 12.16 -4.83 -25.03
CA ARG A 45 10.76 -4.35 -24.99
C ARG A 45 10.36 -3.69 -26.31
N ASP A 46 11.27 -2.96 -26.97
CA ASP A 46 11.04 -2.34 -28.28
C ASP A 46 10.77 -3.40 -29.37
N PHE A 47 11.49 -4.51 -29.34
CA PHE A 47 11.19 -5.66 -30.21
C PHE A 47 9.76 -6.18 -30.01
N ILE A 48 9.31 -6.32 -28.76
CA ILE A 48 7.93 -6.77 -28.44
C ILE A 48 6.89 -5.76 -28.95
N LEU A 49 7.15 -4.46 -28.79
CA LEU A 49 6.26 -3.41 -29.34
C LEU A 49 6.17 -3.46 -30.86
N LYS A 50 7.31 -3.57 -31.54
CA LYS A 50 7.37 -3.63 -33.00
C LYS A 50 6.73 -4.89 -33.54
N ILE A 51 6.96 -6.05 -32.93
CA ILE A 51 6.35 -7.32 -33.39
C ILE A 51 4.84 -7.30 -33.14
N SER A 52 4.36 -6.68 -32.05
CA SER A 52 2.93 -6.48 -31.82
C SER A 52 2.28 -5.62 -32.92
N GLN A 53 2.96 -4.57 -33.39
CA GLN A 53 2.51 -3.76 -34.51
C GLN A 53 2.52 -4.56 -35.84
N TYR A 54 3.60 -5.27 -36.11
CA TYR A 54 3.75 -6.08 -37.32
C TYR A 54 2.68 -7.16 -37.43
N LEU A 55 2.30 -7.77 -36.30
CA LEU A 55 1.26 -8.81 -36.22
C LEU A 55 -0.16 -8.21 -36.12
N TYR A 56 -0.31 -6.89 -36.10
CA TYR A 56 -1.59 -6.20 -35.90
C TYR A 56 -2.34 -6.73 -34.67
N LEU A 57 -1.63 -6.85 -33.55
CA LEU A 57 -2.23 -7.31 -32.29
C LEU A 57 -3.20 -6.24 -31.75
N THR A 58 -4.30 -6.71 -31.16
CA THR A 58 -5.21 -5.86 -30.41
C THR A 58 -4.51 -5.26 -29.18
N ASN A 59 -5.11 -4.27 -28.53
CA ASN A 59 -4.54 -3.69 -27.31
C ASN A 59 -4.40 -4.74 -26.20
N ASP A 60 -5.33 -5.68 -26.08
CA ASP A 60 -5.30 -6.74 -25.07
C ASP A 60 -4.22 -7.77 -25.39
N GLU A 61 -4.12 -8.25 -26.65
CA GLU A 61 -3.06 -9.16 -27.11
C GLU A 61 -1.67 -8.53 -26.91
N LYS A 62 -1.53 -7.23 -27.21
CA LYS A 62 -0.28 -6.48 -27.01
C LYS A 62 0.07 -6.38 -25.53
N LYS A 63 -0.90 -6.09 -24.65
CA LYS A 63 -0.72 -6.03 -23.20
C LYS A 63 -0.30 -7.40 -22.65
N GLU A 64 -0.94 -8.46 -23.10
CA GLU A 64 -0.62 -9.83 -22.70
C GLU A 64 0.82 -10.21 -23.10
N LEU A 65 1.23 -9.88 -24.33
CA LEU A 65 2.59 -10.15 -24.81
C LEU A 65 3.66 -9.33 -24.06
N LEU A 66 3.35 -8.07 -23.72
CA LEU A 66 4.24 -7.24 -22.90
C LEU A 66 4.37 -7.79 -21.48
N ASN A 67 3.27 -8.22 -20.86
CA ASN A 67 3.28 -8.85 -19.54
C ASN A 67 4.13 -10.11 -19.54
N ALA A 68 3.97 -10.97 -20.57
CA ALA A 68 4.78 -12.16 -20.72
C ALA A 68 6.27 -11.84 -20.87
N TYR A 69 6.60 -10.76 -21.58
CA TYR A 69 7.99 -10.30 -21.72
C TYR A 69 8.59 -9.86 -20.38
N GLU A 70 7.85 -9.08 -19.59
CA GLU A 70 8.32 -8.68 -18.26
C GLU A 70 8.49 -9.89 -17.34
N ILE A 71 7.56 -10.86 -17.40
CA ILE A 71 7.70 -12.12 -16.65
C ILE A 71 8.95 -12.90 -17.09
N ASP A 72 9.21 -13.03 -18.39
CA ASP A 72 10.41 -13.71 -18.90
C ASP A 72 11.71 -12.97 -18.53
N LYS A 73 11.65 -11.64 -18.42
CA LYS A 73 12.79 -10.79 -18.05
C LYS A 73 13.17 -10.96 -16.59
N VAL A 74 12.22 -10.81 -15.68
CA VAL A 74 12.47 -10.70 -14.23
C VAL A 74 12.09 -11.94 -13.43
N GLY A 75 11.34 -12.85 -14.01
CA GLY A 75 10.76 -14.00 -13.34
C GLY A 75 9.35 -13.73 -12.81
N GLU A 76 8.56 -14.80 -12.75
CA GLU A 76 7.13 -14.73 -12.42
C GLU A 76 6.90 -14.16 -11.01
N PHE A 77 7.70 -14.57 -10.04
CA PHE A 77 7.63 -14.08 -8.66
C PHE A 77 7.82 -12.58 -8.59
N HIS A 78 8.93 -12.05 -9.09
CA HIS A 78 9.23 -10.61 -9.03
C HIS A 78 8.20 -9.78 -9.80
N TYR A 79 7.73 -10.26 -10.95
CA TYR A 79 6.70 -9.57 -11.72
C TYR A 79 5.41 -9.40 -10.92
N TYR A 80 4.84 -10.47 -10.37
CA TYR A 80 3.60 -10.40 -9.61
C TYR A 80 3.77 -9.66 -8.29
N CYS A 81 4.90 -9.85 -7.60
CA CYS A 81 5.24 -9.10 -6.40
C CYS A 81 5.15 -7.59 -6.64
N ARG A 82 5.79 -7.11 -7.71
CA ARG A 82 5.77 -5.69 -8.09
C ARG A 82 4.38 -5.19 -8.46
N GLN A 83 3.58 -6.01 -9.15
CA GLN A 83 2.20 -5.68 -9.48
C GLN A 83 1.34 -5.53 -8.21
N HIS A 84 1.48 -6.44 -7.24
CA HIS A 84 0.71 -6.39 -5.99
C HIS A 84 1.12 -5.21 -5.11
N VAL A 85 2.41 -4.90 -4.98
CA VAL A 85 2.86 -3.69 -4.27
C VAL A 85 2.34 -2.44 -4.97
N SER A 86 2.38 -2.39 -6.31
CA SER A 86 1.81 -1.30 -7.09
C SER A 86 0.30 -1.14 -6.85
N SER A 87 -0.45 -2.24 -6.83
CA SER A 87 -1.89 -2.22 -6.54
C SER A 87 -2.17 -1.75 -5.11
N PHE A 88 -1.42 -2.27 -4.13
CA PHE A 88 -1.49 -1.82 -2.74
C PHE A 88 -1.30 -0.30 -2.63
N LEU A 89 -0.27 0.26 -3.26
CA LEU A 89 0.00 1.69 -3.23
C LEU A 89 -1.14 2.50 -3.86
N LYS A 90 -1.73 2.03 -4.96
CA LYS A 90 -2.90 2.68 -5.58
C LYS A 90 -4.12 2.68 -4.65
N GLU A 91 -4.41 1.55 -4.02
CA GLU A 91 -5.52 1.45 -3.08
C GLU A 91 -5.30 2.31 -1.84
N ALA A 92 -4.08 2.34 -1.31
CA ALA A 92 -3.72 3.19 -0.17
C ALA A 92 -3.95 4.68 -0.47
N THR A 93 -3.86 5.11 -1.73
CA THR A 93 -4.10 6.50 -2.14
C THR A 93 -5.58 6.87 -2.24
N LEU A 94 -6.46 5.90 -2.39
CA LEU A 94 -7.90 6.11 -2.54
C LEU A 94 -8.65 6.12 -1.20
N LEU A 95 -7.97 5.88 -0.08
CA LEU A 95 -8.60 5.65 1.22
C LEU A 95 -9.23 6.88 1.86
N ASP A 96 -8.87 8.09 1.42
CA ASP A 96 -9.29 9.35 2.06
C ASP A 96 -10.65 9.91 1.56
N ASN A 97 -11.29 9.35 0.53
CA ASN A 97 -12.34 10.06 -0.21
C ASN A 97 -13.79 9.60 0.02
N HIS A 98 -14.08 8.73 0.99
CA HIS A 98 -15.45 8.25 1.19
C HIS A 98 -16.01 8.57 2.57
N SER A 99 -16.73 9.70 2.67
CA SER A 99 -17.63 9.96 3.79
C SER A 99 -18.93 9.17 3.57
N PHE A 100 -19.18 8.19 4.43
CA PHE A 100 -20.48 7.50 4.46
C PHE A 100 -21.41 8.19 5.45
N THR A 101 -22.59 8.56 5.00
CA THR A 101 -23.70 8.96 5.88
C THR A 101 -24.32 7.68 6.46
N SER A 102 -24.22 7.52 7.79
CA SER A 102 -24.85 6.40 8.49
C SER A 102 -26.37 6.56 8.43
N THR A 103 -27.06 5.61 7.79
CA THR A 103 -28.49 5.44 7.96
C THR A 103 -28.77 4.92 9.37
N GLU A 104 -29.63 5.62 10.12
CA GLU A 104 -30.09 5.17 11.43
C GLU A 104 -30.75 3.79 11.30
N VAL A 105 -30.15 2.78 11.92
CA VAL A 105 -30.72 1.45 11.99
C VAL A 105 -31.47 1.27 13.30
N LEU A 106 -32.73 0.92 13.20
CA LEU A 106 -33.64 0.65 14.30
C LEU A 106 -33.01 -0.28 15.36
N HIS A 107 -33.17 0.09 16.64
CA HIS A 107 -32.74 -0.64 17.81
C HIS A 107 -33.53 -1.96 17.96
N THR A 108 -33.05 -3.03 17.37
CA THR A 108 -33.55 -4.39 17.62
C THR A 108 -32.41 -5.27 18.09
N ASP A 109 -32.58 -5.90 19.23
CA ASP A 109 -31.66 -6.94 19.72
C ASP A 109 -31.58 -8.08 18.69
N LEU A 110 -30.38 -8.62 18.53
CA LEU A 110 -30.15 -9.77 17.67
C LEU A 110 -30.66 -11.04 18.38
N LYS A 111 -31.29 -11.91 17.62
CA LYS A 111 -31.77 -13.20 18.14
C LYS A 111 -30.70 -14.27 18.00
N PRO A 112 -30.21 -14.88 19.09
CA PRO A 112 -29.36 -16.05 19.01
C PRO A 112 -30.02 -17.16 18.17
N GLY A 113 -29.22 -17.84 17.34
CA GLY A 113 -29.72 -18.89 16.46
C GLY A 113 -28.79 -19.19 15.29
N HIS A 114 -29.23 -20.11 14.44
CA HIS A 114 -28.54 -20.47 13.21
C HIS A 114 -29.05 -19.61 12.04
N TYR A 115 -28.13 -19.14 11.22
CA TYR A 115 -28.35 -18.34 10.02
C TYR A 115 -27.71 -19.07 8.84
N SER A 116 -28.45 -19.24 7.75
CA SER A 116 -28.06 -20.10 6.61
C SER A 116 -28.07 -19.37 5.27
N ASP A 117 -27.99 -18.05 5.30
CA ASP A 117 -27.96 -17.22 4.12
C ASP A 117 -26.82 -16.18 4.20
N ILE A 118 -26.13 -15.93 3.11
CA ILE A 118 -25.01 -14.99 3.05
C ILE A 118 -25.46 -13.57 3.42
N TYR A 119 -26.66 -13.15 3.01
CA TYR A 119 -27.17 -11.81 3.31
C TYR A 119 -27.50 -11.66 4.80
N ASP A 120 -27.98 -12.73 5.44
CA ASP A 120 -28.23 -12.74 6.88
C ASP A 120 -26.90 -12.63 7.66
N ILE A 121 -25.85 -13.34 7.24
CA ILE A 121 -24.52 -13.28 7.88
C ILE A 121 -23.90 -11.89 7.70
N GLU A 122 -23.97 -11.31 6.51
CA GLU A 122 -23.45 -9.94 6.28
C GLU A 122 -24.25 -8.90 7.06
N TYR A 123 -25.58 -9.07 7.18
CA TYR A 123 -26.39 -8.23 8.03
C TYR A 123 -26.00 -8.34 9.51
N LEU A 124 -25.69 -9.58 9.99
CA LEU A 124 -25.20 -9.80 11.34
C LEU A 124 -23.87 -9.06 11.59
N PHE A 125 -22.92 -9.08 10.64
CA PHE A 125 -21.68 -8.34 10.78
C PHE A 125 -21.94 -6.84 11.03
N TYR A 126 -22.72 -6.22 10.17
CA TYR A 126 -23.05 -4.79 10.30
C TYR A 126 -23.74 -4.49 11.63
N LYS A 127 -24.75 -5.29 11.99
CA LYS A 127 -25.50 -5.12 13.22
C LYS A 127 -24.64 -5.30 14.47
N LEU A 128 -23.78 -6.32 14.53
CA LEU A 128 -22.87 -6.57 15.64
C LEU A 128 -21.94 -5.36 15.84
N PHE A 129 -21.35 -4.85 14.74
CA PHE A 129 -20.44 -3.71 14.81
C PHE A 129 -21.17 -2.44 15.25
N LEU A 130 -22.36 -2.21 14.73
CA LEU A 130 -23.17 -1.05 15.10
C LEU A 130 -23.66 -1.11 16.55
N LEU A 131 -24.06 -2.27 17.05
CA LEU A 131 -24.48 -2.43 18.43
C LEU A 131 -23.29 -2.23 19.39
N GLU A 132 -22.15 -2.83 19.05
CA GLU A 132 -20.93 -2.68 19.85
C GLU A 132 -20.45 -1.23 19.91
N SER A 133 -20.54 -0.48 18.80
CA SER A 133 -20.12 0.93 18.74
C SER A 133 -20.90 1.85 19.70
N LYS A 134 -22.01 1.39 20.25
CA LYS A 134 -22.84 2.13 21.20
C LYS A 134 -22.52 1.81 22.67
N GLU A 135 -21.71 0.78 22.91
CA GLU A 135 -21.25 0.44 24.27
C GLU A 135 -20.31 1.53 24.81
N LYS A 136 -20.16 1.56 26.13
CA LYS A 136 -19.32 2.56 26.81
C LYS A 136 -17.83 2.40 26.49
N ASP A 137 -17.38 1.15 26.38
CA ASP A 137 -16.00 0.76 26.04
C ASP A 137 -16.05 -0.28 24.92
N PRO A 138 -16.30 0.15 23.68
CA PRO A 138 -16.57 -0.76 22.59
C PRO A 138 -15.34 -1.58 22.23
N HIS A 139 -15.48 -2.92 22.19
CA HIS A 139 -14.40 -3.82 21.85
C HIS A 139 -14.86 -4.97 20.96
N ILE A 140 -14.33 -5.04 19.74
CA ILE A 140 -14.59 -6.10 18.78
C ILE A 140 -13.34 -6.98 18.68
N ARG A 141 -13.51 -8.28 18.86
CA ARG A 141 -12.44 -9.29 18.72
C ARG A 141 -12.77 -10.18 17.52
N ILE A 142 -11.84 -10.29 16.60
CA ILE A 142 -12.02 -10.99 15.34
C ILE A 142 -10.92 -12.03 15.18
N LEU A 143 -11.29 -13.28 14.92
CA LEU A 143 -10.40 -14.31 14.41
C LEU A 143 -10.98 -14.73 13.06
N ALA A 144 -10.47 -14.15 12.00
CA ALA A 144 -10.95 -14.38 10.64
C ALA A 144 -9.94 -13.86 9.61
N GLN A 145 -10.04 -14.35 8.37
CA GLN A 145 -9.32 -13.76 7.27
C GLN A 145 -10.02 -12.47 6.80
N PRO A 146 -9.29 -11.52 6.15
CA PRO A 146 -9.89 -10.33 5.59
C PRO A 146 -10.98 -10.68 4.58
N THR A 147 -12.19 -10.26 4.90
CA THR A 147 -13.40 -10.55 4.12
C THR A 147 -14.25 -9.27 4.02
N HIS A 148 -15.43 -9.41 3.41
CA HIS A 148 -16.43 -8.33 3.37
C HIS A 148 -16.80 -7.78 4.76
N ALA A 149 -16.68 -8.59 5.83
CA ALA A 149 -16.87 -8.12 7.21
C ALA A 149 -15.98 -6.92 7.56
N LEU A 150 -14.73 -6.89 7.07
CA LEU A 150 -13.83 -5.76 7.31
C LEU A 150 -14.26 -4.48 6.60
N TYR A 151 -14.86 -4.59 5.43
CA TYR A 151 -15.45 -3.44 4.76
C TYR A 151 -16.59 -2.82 5.58
N LEU A 152 -17.49 -3.66 6.10
CA LEU A 152 -18.59 -3.20 6.98
C LEU A 152 -18.06 -2.60 8.28
N LEU A 153 -17.04 -3.23 8.87
CA LEU A 153 -16.37 -2.72 10.07
C LEU A 153 -15.77 -1.33 9.82
N ARG A 154 -15.12 -1.13 8.67
CA ARG A 154 -14.59 0.16 8.26
C ARG A 154 -15.68 1.24 8.21
N MET A 155 -16.84 0.93 7.63
CA MET A 155 -17.97 1.86 7.57
C MET A 155 -18.41 2.31 8.97
N VAL A 156 -18.47 1.37 9.93
CA VAL A 156 -18.83 1.68 11.32
C VAL A 156 -17.73 2.49 12.01
N CYS A 157 -16.46 2.16 11.80
CA CYS A 157 -15.33 2.89 12.37
C CYS A 157 -15.23 4.33 11.89
N GLN A 158 -15.62 4.64 10.65
CA GLN A 158 -15.66 6.01 10.14
C GLN A 158 -16.65 6.91 10.90
N SER A 159 -17.76 6.34 11.35
CA SER A 159 -18.75 7.06 12.18
C SER A 159 -18.44 7.02 13.68
N LYS A 160 -17.62 6.06 14.14
CA LYS A 160 -17.27 5.80 15.53
C LYS A 160 -15.80 5.37 15.64
N PRO A 161 -14.84 6.32 15.61
CA PRO A 161 -13.41 6.01 15.52
C PRO A 161 -12.81 5.36 16.77
N ASN A 162 -13.49 5.38 17.92
CA ASN A 162 -12.96 4.94 19.22
C ASN A 162 -13.30 3.47 19.55
N ILE A 163 -13.53 2.61 18.56
CA ILE A 163 -13.79 1.19 18.79
C ILE A 163 -12.45 0.45 18.90
N ASN A 164 -12.22 -0.23 20.03
CA ASN A 164 -11.08 -1.13 20.17
C ASN A 164 -11.31 -2.37 19.32
N ILE A 165 -10.36 -2.68 18.44
CA ILE A 165 -10.43 -3.86 17.58
C ILE A 165 -9.18 -4.70 17.76
N THR A 166 -9.37 -5.95 18.15
CA THR A 166 -8.30 -6.96 18.20
C THR A 166 -8.56 -8.01 17.12
N HIS A 167 -7.71 -8.06 16.10
CA HIS A 167 -7.89 -8.93 14.95
C HIS A 167 -6.74 -9.93 14.84
N ILE A 168 -7.04 -11.23 14.89
CA ILE A 168 -6.10 -12.32 14.66
C ILE A 168 -6.25 -12.82 13.23
N LEU A 169 -5.14 -12.81 12.49
CA LEU A 169 -5.03 -13.14 11.06
C LEU A 169 -4.16 -14.39 10.89
N CYS A 170 -4.46 -15.18 9.87
CA CYS A 170 -3.52 -16.17 9.38
C CYS A 170 -2.71 -15.60 8.23
N LEU A 171 -1.40 -15.74 8.28
CA LEU A 171 -0.49 -15.48 7.17
C LEU A 171 0.05 -16.79 6.60
N ASP A 172 0.33 -16.79 5.30
CA ASP A 172 0.86 -17.96 4.62
C ASP A 172 2.36 -18.09 4.88
N ASN A 173 2.76 -19.28 5.30
CA ASN A 173 4.15 -19.61 5.57
C ASN A 173 4.72 -20.52 4.47
N THR A 174 3.94 -20.92 3.48
CA THR A 174 4.43 -21.84 2.49
C THR A 174 5.40 -21.16 1.53
N ASN A 175 6.63 -21.68 1.44
CA ASN A 175 7.54 -21.38 0.34
C ASN A 175 7.05 -21.99 -1.00
N ALA A 176 5.90 -22.62 -1.02
CA ALA A 176 5.26 -23.14 -2.22
C ALA A 176 4.63 -21.96 -2.98
N LEU A 177 5.42 -21.40 -3.86
CA LEU A 177 5.05 -20.35 -4.81
C LEU A 177 4.03 -20.87 -5.84
N THR A 178 2.84 -21.22 -5.38
CA THR A 178 1.71 -21.44 -6.28
C THR A 178 1.15 -20.08 -6.71
N LYS A 179 0.75 -19.94 -7.97
CA LYS A 179 0.20 -18.67 -8.51
C LYS A 179 -0.85 -18.03 -7.63
N ASP A 180 -1.64 -18.83 -6.95
CA ASP A 180 -2.80 -18.38 -6.16
C ASP A 180 -2.44 -17.88 -4.75
N ASN A 181 -1.27 -18.26 -4.21
CA ASN A 181 -0.88 -17.92 -2.84
C ASN A 181 0.37 -17.03 -2.74
N GLN A 182 1.04 -16.75 -3.85
CA GLN A 182 2.34 -16.03 -3.88
C GLN A 182 2.32 -14.66 -3.17
N PHE A 183 1.14 -14.05 -3.08
CA PHE A 183 0.98 -12.68 -2.57
C PHE A 183 -0.14 -12.57 -1.54
N TYR A 184 -0.52 -13.69 -0.97
CA TYR A 184 -1.60 -13.75 0.01
C TYR A 184 -1.36 -12.76 1.18
N ASN A 185 -0.14 -12.74 1.75
CA ASN A 185 0.18 -11.85 2.87
C ASN A 185 0.07 -10.37 2.49
N LEU A 186 0.48 -10.00 1.28
CA LEU A 186 0.32 -8.63 0.78
C LEU A 186 -1.15 -8.28 0.52
N SER A 187 -1.94 -9.22 0.03
CA SER A 187 -3.39 -9.04 -0.11
C SER A 187 -4.08 -8.87 1.25
N VAL A 188 -3.67 -9.64 2.27
CA VAL A 188 -4.13 -9.46 3.65
C VAL A 188 -3.83 -8.04 4.12
N LEU A 189 -2.60 -7.56 3.93
CA LEU A 189 -2.21 -6.19 4.28
C LEU A 189 -3.09 -5.16 3.57
N THR A 190 -3.28 -5.28 2.26
CA THR A 190 -4.13 -4.39 1.46
C THR A 190 -5.54 -4.28 2.05
N ASN A 191 -6.13 -5.40 2.45
CA ASN A 191 -7.49 -5.43 2.98
C ASN A 191 -7.63 -4.82 4.39
N ILE A 192 -6.59 -4.89 5.23
CA ILE A 192 -6.64 -4.33 6.60
C ILE A 192 -6.15 -2.88 6.67
N MET A 193 -5.41 -2.39 5.69
CA MET A 193 -4.88 -1.02 5.69
C MET A 193 -5.95 0.06 5.91
N PRO A 194 -7.16 -0.01 5.31
CA PRO A 194 -8.21 0.96 5.58
C PRO A 194 -8.60 1.06 7.05
N LEU A 195 -8.61 -0.06 7.79
CA LEU A 195 -8.88 -0.06 9.22
C LEU A 195 -7.73 0.53 10.02
N ILE A 196 -6.49 0.20 9.64
CA ILE A 196 -5.29 0.74 10.28
C ILE A 196 -5.24 2.26 10.15
N PHE A 197 -5.60 2.81 8.97
CA PHE A 197 -5.58 4.25 8.73
C PHE A 197 -6.69 5.00 9.45
N ASN A 198 -7.88 4.42 9.52
CA ASN A 198 -9.07 5.08 10.02
C ASN A 198 -9.39 4.80 11.50
N ASN A 199 -8.63 3.92 12.16
CA ASN A 199 -8.87 3.57 13.56
C ASN A 199 -7.55 3.41 14.33
N ASP A 200 -7.30 4.31 15.27
CA ASP A 200 -6.11 4.31 16.12
C ASP A 200 -6.10 3.16 17.14
N HIS A 201 -7.24 2.54 17.38
CA HIS A 201 -7.44 1.43 18.31
C HIS A 201 -7.51 0.06 17.61
N TYR A 202 -7.11 -0.01 16.33
CA TYR A 202 -7.01 -1.27 15.60
C TYR A 202 -5.67 -1.95 15.88
N SER A 203 -5.73 -3.20 16.36
CA SER A 203 -4.56 -4.04 16.64
C SER A 203 -4.66 -5.33 15.84
N ALA A 204 -3.70 -5.60 14.99
CA ALA A 204 -3.61 -6.82 14.21
C ALA A 204 -2.51 -7.75 14.75
N TYR A 205 -2.88 -9.01 14.89
CA TYR A 205 -2.00 -10.10 15.31
C TYR A 205 -2.02 -11.20 14.27
N TYR A 206 -0.95 -11.98 14.16
CA TYR A 206 -0.89 -13.05 13.17
C TYR A 206 -0.23 -14.31 13.69
N TYR A 207 -0.60 -15.43 13.07
CA TYR A 207 0.08 -16.70 13.13
C TYR A 207 0.29 -17.22 11.70
N TYR A 208 1.25 -18.12 11.54
CA TYR A 208 1.51 -18.76 10.25
C TYR A 208 0.81 -20.10 10.15
N ASN A 209 0.17 -20.37 9.01
CA ASN A 209 -0.33 -21.67 8.63
C ASN A 209 -0.37 -21.82 7.11
N GLU A 210 -0.61 -23.04 6.63
CA GLU A 210 -0.87 -23.30 5.22
C GLU A 210 -2.29 -22.82 4.86
N ILE A 211 -2.39 -21.77 4.06
CA ILE A 211 -3.69 -21.17 3.69
C ILE A 211 -4.56 -22.17 2.93
N ASN A 212 -3.97 -23.06 2.13
CA ASN A 212 -4.73 -24.09 1.43
C ASN A 212 -5.40 -25.08 2.41
N ALA A 213 -4.77 -25.39 3.55
CA ALA A 213 -5.37 -26.24 4.56
C ALA A 213 -6.58 -25.56 5.21
N ILE A 214 -6.52 -24.25 5.43
CA ILE A 214 -7.65 -23.46 5.98
C ILE A 214 -8.78 -23.35 4.95
N LYS A 215 -8.47 -23.14 3.68
CA LYS A 215 -9.46 -23.07 2.60
C LYS A 215 -10.14 -24.42 2.31
N ASN A 216 -9.46 -25.53 2.56
CA ASN A 216 -9.92 -26.90 2.22
C ASN A 216 -10.86 -27.53 3.28
N HIS A 217 -11.50 -26.73 4.13
CA HIS A 217 -12.75 -27.11 4.84
C HIS A 217 -12.67 -28.17 5.94
N LEU A 218 -11.53 -28.36 6.57
CA LEU A 218 -11.46 -29.24 7.74
C LEU A 218 -12.05 -28.59 9.01
N CYS A 219 -12.30 -27.28 8.98
CA CYS A 219 -12.96 -26.56 10.06
C CYS A 219 -14.30 -25.99 9.58
N PHE A 220 -15.41 -26.40 10.20
CA PHE A 220 -16.75 -25.97 9.78
C PHE A 220 -17.02 -24.49 10.03
N PHE A 221 -16.53 -23.95 11.16
CA PHE A 221 -16.71 -22.54 11.54
C PHE A 221 -15.36 -21.95 11.97
N PRO A 222 -14.48 -21.65 11.02
CA PRO A 222 -13.13 -21.16 11.34
C PRO A 222 -13.08 -19.70 11.77
N ASN A 223 -14.17 -18.95 11.56
CA ASN A 223 -14.22 -17.53 11.78
C ASN A 223 -15.06 -17.18 13.01
N ILE A 224 -14.56 -16.23 13.80
CA ILE A 224 -15.15 -15.81 15.07
C ILE A 224 -15.20 -14.28 15.11
N ILE A 225 -16.35 -13.74 15.51
CA ILE A 225 -16.50 -12.34 15.93
C ILE A 225 -17.09 -12.34 17.34
N LEU A 226 -16.38 -11.70 18.26
CA LEU A 226 -16.80 -11.50 19.65
C LEU A 226 -17.02 -10.01 19.90
N THR A 227 -18.17 -9.69 20.46
CA THR A 227 -18.53 -8.38 20.99
C THR A 227 -18.84 -8.49 22.49
N HIS A 228 -19.23 -7.43 23.18
CA HIS A 228 -19.59 -7.52 24.59
C HIS A 228 -20.76 -8.47 24.87
N LYS A 229 -21.71 -8.59 23.93
CA LYS A 229 -22.97 -9.33 24.16
C LYS A 229 -23.09 -10.59 23.32
N TYR A 230 -22.38 -10.67 22.20
CA TYR A 230 -22.61 -11.69 21.19
C TYR A 230 -21.32 -12.36 20.73
N LEU A 231 -21.43 -13.63 20.41
CA LEU A 231 -20.46 -14.42 19.66
C LEU A 231 -21.09 -14.85 18.36
N LEU A 232 -20.48 -14.53 17.24
CA LEU A 232 -20.80 -15.08 15.92
C LEU A 232 -19.68 -16.01 15.48
N ILE A 233 -20.01 -17.27 15.17
CA ILE A 233 -19.12 -18.20 14.46
C ILE A 233 -19.69 -18.45 13.07
N TYR A 234 -18.84 -18.48 12.04
CA TYR A 234 -19.33 -18.56 10.65
C TYR A 234 -18.34 -19.24 9.70
N THR A 235 -18.87 -19.73 8.56
CA THR A 235 -18.11 -20.39 7.49
C THR A 235 -17.31 -19.38 6.65
N ASN A 236 -16.27 -19.87 5.95
CA ASN A 236 -15.41 -19.01 5.11
C ASN A 236 -16.16 -18.36 3.95
N ASP A 237 -17.19 -19.03 3.42
CA ASP A 237 -18.01 -18.54 2.31
C ASP A 237 -19.22 -17.71 2.77
N HIS A 238 -19.33 -17.47 4.08
CA HIS A 238 -20.46 -16.78 4.74
C HIS A 238 -21.83 -17.43 4.50
N SER A 239 -21.86 -18.67 4.07
CA SER A 239 -23.12 -19.36 3.79
C SER A 239 -23.86 -19.84 5.05
N SER A 240 -23.16 -19.93 6.18
CA SER A 240 -23.73 -20.41 7.44
C SER A 240 -23.02 -19.79 8.64
N GLY A 241 -23.79 -19.51 9.70
CA GLY A 241 -23.25 -19.00 10.96
C GLY A 241 -24.21 -19.25 12.11
N ILE A 242 -23.65 -19.22 13.32
CA ILE A 242 -24.42 -19.38 14.55
C ILE A 242 -24.11 -18.19 15.46
N LEU A 243 -25.16 -17.50 15.84
CA LEU A 243 -25.09 -16.39 16.80
C LEU A 243 -25.46 -16.88 18.20
N TYR A 244 -24.59 -16.62 19.15
CA TYR A 244 -24.81 -16.88 20.57
C TYR A 244 -24.89 -15.57 21.35
N GLY A 245 -25.76 -15.51 22.35
CA GLY A 245 -25.69 -14.51 23.40
C GLY A 245 -24.69 -14.90 24.50
N ARG A 246 -24.55 -14.09 25.55
CA ARG A 246 -23.75 -14.40 26.74
C ARG A 246 -24.17 -15.72 27.35
N GLY A 247 -23.20 -16.52 27.78
CA GLY A 247 -23.40 -17.85 28.41
C GLY A 247 -22.19 -18.73 28.21
N GLY A 248 -22.26 -19.99 28.67
CA GLY A 248 -21.11 -20.89 28.71
C GLY A 248 -20.39 -21.10 27.36
N THR A 249 -21.12 -21.11 26.24
CA THR A 249 -20.49 -21.17 24.90
C THR A 249 -19.71 -19.88 24.59
N TYR A 250 -20.30 -18.73 24.89
CA TYR A 250 -19.63 -17.46 24.70
C TYR A 250 -18.33 -17.37 25.52
N ASP A 251 -18.42 -17.74 26.84
CA ASP A 251 -17.28 -17.65 27.75
C ASP A 251 -16.14 -18.58 27.32
N ALA A 252 -16.48 -19.81 26.86
CA ALA A 252 -15.49 -20.75 26.34
C ALA A 252 -14.75 -20.22 25.11
N TYR A 253 -15.45 -19.55 24.19
CA TYR A 253 -14.81 -18.93 23.00
C TYR A 253 -14.03 -17.66 23.33
N GLU A 254 -14.44 -16.90 24.33
CA GLU A 254 -13.68 -15.76 24.85
C GLU A 254 -12.34 -16.22 25.44
N ASP A 255 -12.34 -17.30 26.25
CA ASP A 255 -11.12 -17.89 26.80
C ASP A 255 -10.21 -18.43 25.70
N LEU A 256 -10.77 -19.12 24.70
CA LEU A 256 -10.04 -19.65 23.56
C LEU A 256 -9.39 -18.52 22.72
N PHE A 257 -10.13 -17.45 22.46
CA PHE A 257 -9.59 -16.28 21.75
C PHE A 257 -8.41 -15.66 22.51
N ASN A 258 -8.53 -15.51 23.82
CA ASN A 258 -7.48 -14.97 24.68
C ASN A 258 -6.25 -15.89 24.74
N GLN A 259 -6.46 -17.21 24.66
CA GLN A 259 -5.36 -18.17 24.55
C GLN A 259 -4.64 -18.03 23.22
N TYR A 260 -5.35 -18.01 22.09
CA TYR A 260 -4.76 -17.81 20.77
C TYR A 260 -4.00 -16.49 20.67
N LEU A 261 -4.55 -15.41 21.22
CA LEU A 261 -3.90 -14.10 21.21
C LEU A 261 -2.51 -14.14 21.85
N LYS A 262 -2.31 -14.93 22.92
CA LYS A 262 -1.00 -15.09 23.57
C LYS A 262 0.03 -15.84 22.71
N GLU A 263 -0.44 -16.68 21.78
CA GLU A 263 0.42 -17.47 20.88
C GLU A 263 0.72 -16.75 19.57
N THR A 264 0.04 -15.63 19.29
CA THR A 264 0.21 -14.83 18.07
C THR A 264 1.29 -13.76 18.22
N ARG A 265 1.74 -13.22 17.09
CA ARG A 265 2.67 -12.10 17.04
C ARG A 265 1.93 -10.84 16.59
N SER A 266 2.32 -9.68 17.12
CA SER A 266 1.81 -8.42 16.60
C SER A 266 2.26 -8.22 15.16
N LEU A 267 1.31 -7.96 14.25
CA LEU A 267 1.61 -7.58 12.87
C LEU A 267 1.97 -6.10 12.78
N ILE A 268 1.38 -5.30 13.64
CA ILE A 268 1.48 -3.84 13.64
C ILE A 268 1.96 -3.38 15.00
N THR A 269 2.98 -2.54 15.01
CA THR A 269 3.39 -1.79 16.19
C THR A 269 3.23 -0.30 15.89
N ASN A 270 2.44 0.40 16.68
CA ASN A 270 2.41 1.86 16.62
C ASN A 270 3.67 2.37 17.30
N GLN A 271 4.55 3.01 16.55
CA GLN A 271 5.78 3.60 17.10
C GLN A 271 5.81 5.09 16.82
N ASN A 272 6.17 5.86 17.83
CA ASN A 272 6.37 7.30 17.68
C ASN A 272 7.76 7.65 17.13
N ASN A 273 8.66 6.68 16.96
CA ASN A 273 10.03 6.90 16.50
C ASN A 273 10.49 5.77 15.57
N ILE A 274 11.12 6.13 14.46
CA ILE A 274 11.97 5.20 13.69
C ILE A 274 13.17 4.89 14.60
N SER A 275 13.37 3.61 14.93
CA SER A 275 14.41 3.18 15.89
C SER A 275 15.81 3.44 15.35
N ASP A 276 16.78 3.63 16.26
CA ASP A 276 18.19 3.87 15.99
C ASP A 276 18.96 2.61 15.51
N ALA A 277 18.33 1.71 14.79
CA ALA A 277 18.97 0.51 14.27
C ALA A 277 20.04 0.87 13.22
N MET A 278 21.21 0.22 13.30
CA MET A 278 22.33 0.39 12.35
C MET A 278 22.08 -0.37 11.04
N GLU A 279 20.93 -0.18 10.41
CA GLU A 279 20.57 -0.84 9.16
C GLU A 279 20.49 0.18 8.01
N ASP A 280 20.69 -0.30 6.78
CA ASP A 280 20.46 0.50 5.59
C ASP A 280 18.96 0.79 5.44
N TYR A 281 18.61 2.07 5.22
CA TYR A 281 17.25 2.52 5.04
C TYR A 281 17.01 3.03 3.61
N HIS A 282 15.88 2.62 3.05
CA HIS A 282 15.38 3.09 1.77
C HIS A 282 14.07 3.85 1.96
N TYR A 283 14.00 5.05 1.43
CA TYR A 283 12.82 5.92 1.53
C TYR A 283 12.09 6.01 0.20
N LEU A 284 10.81 5.71 0.18
CA LEU A 284 9.92 6.03 -0.93
C LEU A 284 9.01 7.19 -0.50
N LEU A 285 9.25 8.35 -1.08
CA LEU A 285 8.57 9.61 -0.77
C LEU A 285 7.66 9.98 -1.95
N PHE A 286 6.45 10.41 -1.66
CA PHE A 286 5.54 10.89 -2.70
C PHE A 286 5.60 12.42 -2.88
N ALA A 287 6.50 13.07 -2.16
CA ALA A 287 6.79 14.50 -2.26
C ALA A 287 8.26 14.75 -1.90
N PRO A 288 8.82 15.96 -2.18
CA PRO A 288 10.12 16.34 -1.65
C PRO A 288 10.19 16.18 -0.13
N PRO A 289 11.35 15.79 0.45
CA PRO A 289 11.49 15.53 1.88
C PRO A 289 11.56 16.84 2.69
N ILE A 290 10.46 17.56 2.77
CA ILE A 290 10.38 18.91 3.37
C ILE A 290 10.85 18.90 4.82
N GLY A 291 10.56 17.84 5.59
CA GLY A 291 11.03 17.73 6.96
C GLY A 291 12.54 17.84 7.13
N VAL A 292 13.32 17.40 6.13
CA VAL A 292 14.78 17.56 6.12
C VAL A 292 15.21 18.89 5.51
N LEU A 293 14.47 19.39 4.51
CA LEU A 293 14.79 20.61 3.78
C LEU A 293 14.39 21.88 4.53
N TYR A 294 13.43 21.80 5.43
CA TYR A 294 12.98 22.91 6.27
C TYR A 294 14.11 23.42 7.19
N GLN A 295 14.21 24.72 7.38
CA GLN A 295 15.15 25.37 8.31
C GLN A 295 14.37 26.15 9.38
N GLU A 296 14.95 26.37 10.56
CA GLU A 296 14.26 27.02 11.69
C GLU A 296 13.86 28.49 11.37
N GLU A 297 14.63 29.12 10.50
CA GLU A 297 14.39 30.50 10.06
C GLU A 297 13.30 30.61 8.98
N ASP A 298 12.80 29.49 8.46
CA ASP A 298 11.79 29.54 7.43
C ASP A 298 10.44 29.98 8.02
N PRO A 299 9.72 30.85 7.34
CA PRO A 299 8.34 31.12 7.68
C PRO A 299 7.55 29.82 7.49
N PHE A 300 6.87 29.41 8.54
CA PHE A 300 5.98 28.27 8.49
C PHE A 300 4.73 28.61 7.69
N PRO A 301 4.14 27.67 6.94
CA PRO A 301 2.80 27.86 6.45
C PRO A 301 1.90 28.13 7.64
N LEU A 302 1.14 29.22 7.57
CA LEU A 302 0.24 29.62 8.65
C LEU A 302 -0.79 28.49 8.87
N PRO A 303 -1.15 28.21 10.13
CA PRO A 303 -2.27 27.34 10.41
C PRO A 303 -3.53 27.92 9.76
N LEU A 304 -4.48 27.06 9.41
CA LEU A 304 -5.82 27.52 9.09
C LEU A 304 -6.39 28.21 10.34
N GLU A 305 -7.01 29.37 10.15
CA GLU A 305 -7.47 30.26 11.23
C GLU A 305 -8.25 29.51 12.31
N ASP A 306 -7.88 29.74 13.58
CA ASP A 306 -8.51 29.23 14.81
C ASP A 306 -8.67 27.69 14.92
N ASN A 307 -7.84 26.91 14.23
CA ASN A 307 -7.86 25.45 14.32
C ASN A 307 -6.72 24.94 15.23
N GLN A 308 -7.06 24.49 16.45
CA GLN A 308 -6.11 23.95 17.42
C GLN A 308 -5.32 22.76 16.83
N ASN A 309 -5.96 21.90 16.06
CA ASN A 309 -5.31 20.76 15.41
C ASN A 309 -4.19 21.20 14.44
N SER A 310 -4.38 22.34 13.77
CA SER A 310 -3.36 22.90 12.87
C SER A 310 -2.15 23.43 13.64
N ILE A 311 -2.35 24.03 14.80
CA ILE A 311 -1.28 24.51 15.68
C ILE A 311 -0.49 23.33 16.22
N ASP A 312 -1.16 22.34 16.76
CA ASP A 312 -0.54 21.11 17.32
C ASP A 312 0.22 20.35 16.25
N PHE A 313 -0.31 20.30 15.02
CA PHE A 313 0.37 19.71 13.85
C PHE A 313 1.68 20.43 13.52
N ILE A 314 1.68 21.76 13.45
CA ILE A 314 2.87 22.54 13.14
C ILE A 314 3.96 22.35 14.22
N GLU A 315 3.60 22.31 15.48
CA GLU A 315 4.54 22.07 16.57
C GLU A 315 5.11 20.64 16.50
N SER A 316 4.26 19.66 16.27
CA SER A 316 4.66 18.26 16.04
C SER A 316 5.60 18.14 14.84
N PHE A 317 5.31 18.84 13.73
CA PHE A 317 6.18 18.85 12.55
C PHE A 317 7.56 19.44 12.84
N LYS A 318 7.67 20.56 13.57
CA LYS A 318 8.96 21.15 13.95
C LYS A 318 9.82 20.14 14.73
N ASN A 319 9.21 19.50 15.71
CA ASN A 319 9.88 18.48 16.52
C ASN A 319 10.32 17.27 15.67
N HIS A 320 9.44 16.81 14.78
CA HIS A 320 9.76 15.72 13.85
C HIS A 320 10.87 16.09 12.86
N SER A 321 10.83 17.30 12.27
CA SER A 321 11.85 17.82 11.36
C SER A 321 13.23 17.85 12.03
N THR A 322 13.33 18.30 13.25
CA THR A 322 14.59 18.33 14.01
C THR A 322 15.16 16.92 14.21
N ARG A 323 14.34 15.96 14.62
CA ARG A 323 14.73 14.55 14.79
C ARG A 323 15.14 13.92 13.47
N LEU A 324 14.38 14.16 12.40
CA LEU A 324 14.66 13.62 11.07
C LEU A 324 16.00 14.13 10.51
N LYS A 325 16.32 15.43 10.71
CA LYS A 325 17.63 15.99 10.33
C LYS A 325 18.77 15.35 11.07
N GLN A 326 18.63 15.13 12.38
CA GLN A 326 19.63 14.44 13.20
C GLN A 326 19.82 13.00 12.71
N PHE A 327 18.73 12.27 12.49
CA PHE A 327 18.76 10.91 11.97
C PHE A 327 19.45 10.82 10.60
N VAL A 328 19.08 11.67 9.64
CA VAL A 328 19.69 11.71 8.30
C VAL A 328 21.20 12.03 8.39
N LYS A 329 21.58 12.97 9.25
CA LYS A 329 22.99 13.33 9.46
C LYS A 329 23.80 12.17 10.03
N SER A 330 23.24 11.45 11.01
CA SER A 330 23.93 10.31 11.66
C SER A 330 24.02 9.08 10.75
N ASN A 331 23.09 8.90 9.83
CA ASN A 331 22.98 7.72 8.96
C ASN A 331 23.28 8.01 7.48
N LYS A 332 24.06 9.04 7.18
CA LYS A 332 24.31 9.53 5.82
C LYS A 332 24.72 8.44 4.82
N ASN A 333 25.53 7.46 5.24
CA ASN A 333 26.06 6.41 4.37
C ASN A 333 25.11 5.21 4.22
N HIS A 334 24.05 5.16 5.01
CA HIS A 334 23.08 4.06 5.08
C HIS A 334 21.69 4.46 4.59
N LEU A 335 21.56 5.66 4.04
CA LEU A 335 20.29 6.21 3.56
C LEU A 335 20.30 6.30 2.06
N SER A 336 19.25 5.84 1.43
CA SER A 336 18.90 6.16 0.04
C SER A 336 17.43 6.53 -0.04
N GLY A 337 17.03 7.26 -1.08
CA GLY A 337 15.64 7.67 -1.19
C GLY A 337 15.21 7.96 -2.61
N LEU A 338 13.92 7.77 -2.84
CA LEU A 338 13.22 8.12 -4.06
C LEU A 338 12.14 9.16 -3.74
N PHE A 339 11.95 10.15 -4.58
CA PHE A 339 10.82 11.08 -4.50
C PHE A 339 10.17 11.24 -5.88
N THR A 340 8.86 11.43 -5.92
CA THR A 340 8.11 11.36 -7.17
C THR A 340 8.03 12.72 -7.87
N ILE A 341 8.02 12.69 -9.21
CA ILE A 341 7.78 13.89 -10.03
C ILE A 341 6.35 14.43 -9.82
N GLN A 342 5.39 13.55 -9.51
CA GLN A 342 4.01 13.92 -9.22
C GLN A 342 3.92 14.77 -7.94
N GLY A 343 4.60 14.33 -6.86
CA GLY A 343 4.69 15.12 -5.63
C GLY A 343 5.44 16.46 -5.82
N LEU A 344 6.46 16.46 -6.68
CA LEU A 344 7.15 17.68 -7.05
C LEU A 344 6.24 18.66 -7.81
N ARG A 345 5.44 18.16 -8.76
CA ARG A 345 4.42 18.94 -9.48
C ARG A 345 3.34 19.48 -8.55
N CYS A 346 2.86 18.66 -7.61
CA CYS A 346 1.88 19.08 -6.63
C CYS A 346 2.40 20.26 -5.80
N LEU A 347 3.63 20.17 -5.25
CA LEU A 347 4.27 21.26 -4.54
C LEU A 347 4.33 22.53 -5.39
N VAL A 348 4.76 22.42 -6.67
CA VAL A 348 4.92 23.57 -7.57
C VAL A 348 3.59 24.22 -7.90
N SER A 349 2.57 23.43 -8.23
CA SER A 349 1.27 23.95 -8.68
C SER A 349 0.38 24.45 -7.54
N THR A 350 0.34 23.73 -6.42
CA THR A 350 -0.62 23.99 -5.33
C THR A 350 0.03 24.63 -4.10
N GLY A 351 1.30 24.39 -3.85
CA GLY A 351 1.99 24.76 -2.61
C GLY A 351 1.76 23.80 -1.46
N TYR A 352 1.03 22.71 -1.68
CA TYR A 352 0.80 21.66 -0.69
C TYR A 352 1.73 20.47 -0.90
N THR A 353 1.96 19.73 0.15
CA THR A 353 2.76 18.50 0.14
C THR A 353 2.25 17.55 1.21
N THR A 354 2.79 16.32 1.24
CA THR A 354 2.61 15.39 2.37
C THR A 354 2.92 16.00 3.73
N ALA A 355 3.94 16.86 3.78
CA ALA A 355 4.35 17.49 5.03
C ALA A 355 3.46 18.68 5.42
N PHE A 356 2.76 19.28 4.46
CA PHE A 356 1.86 20.42 4.66
C PHE A 356 0.55 20.21 3.90
N PRO A 357 -0.34 19.36 4.43
CA PRO A 357 -1.59 19.01 3.77
C PRO A 357 -2.61 20.17 3.82
N SER A 358 -3.40 20.27 2.74
CA SER A 358 -4.44 21.30 2.57
C SER A 358 -5.43 21.47 3.74
N PRO A 359 -5.88 20.40 4.43
CA PRO A 359 -6.81 20.57 5.54
C PRO A 359 -6.24 21.25 6.77
N LEU A 360 -4.90 21.35 6.90
CA LEU A 360 -4.24 21.77 8.13
C LEU A 360 -3.39 23.02 7.97
N CYS A 361 -2.94 23.32 6.75
CA CYS A 361 -2.01 24.40 6.48
C CYS A 361 -2.49 25.24 5.31
N GLN A 362 -2.06 26.50 5.28
CA GLN A 362 -2.13 27.32 4.09
C GLN A 362 -1.08 26.85 3.08
N PRO A 363 -1.26 27.10 1.77
CA PRO A 363 -0.28 26.73 0.77
C PRO A 363 1.02 27.50 0.98
N LEU A 364 2.15 26.85 0.71
CA LEU A 364 3.45 27.50 0.68
C LEU A 364 3.47 28.65 -0.35
N THR A 365 4.06 29.77 0.01
CA THR A 365 4.24 30.90 -0.91
C THR A 365 5.14 30.51 -2.10
N ILE A 366 5.08 31.26 -3.18
CA ILE A 366 5.95 31.00 -4.35
C ILE A 366 7.43 31.09 -3.94
N ASP A 367 7.78 32.03 -3.06
CA ASP A 367 9.15 32.18 -2.55
C ASP A 367 9.62 30.96 -1.76
N ASP A 368 8.77 30.41 -0.93
CA ASP A 368 9.11 29.23 -0.13
C ASP A 368 9.22 27.98 -0.99
N ARG A 369 8.35 27.83 -2.01
CA ARG A 369 8.49 26.74 -3.01
C ARG A 369 9.85 26.82 -3.71
N ILE A 370 10.25 28.01 -4.18
CA ILE A 370 11.57 28.21 -4.83
C ILE A 370 12.72 27.89 -3.88
N LYS A 371 12.66 28.33 -2.62
CA LYS A 371 13.68 27.99 -1.60
C LYS A 371 13.78 26.48 -1.40
N ILE A 372 12.66 25.80 -1.24
CA ILE A 372 12.62 24.34 -1.06
C ILE A 372 13.23 23.63 -2.27
N LEU A 373 12.88 24.02 -3.50
CA LEU A 373 13.42 23.42 -4.71
C LEU A 373 14.94 23.62 -4.82
N ARG A 374 15.47 24.79 -4.49
CA ARG A 374 16.92 25.05 -4.45
C ARG A 374 17.62 24.18 -3.41
N ARG A 375 17.01 24.04 -2.20
CA ARG A 375 17.55 23.16 -1.15
C ARG A 375 17.50 21.70 -1.54
N GLN A 376 16.42 21.26 -2.20
CA GLN A 376 16.30 19.91 -2.74
C GLN A 376 17.46 19.59 -3.68
N LYS A 377 17.78 20.51 -4.60
CA LYS A 377 18.90 20.36 -5.52
C LYS A 377 20.24 20.22 -4.80
N ASN A 378 20.48 21.03 -3.77
CA ASN A 378 21.69 20.94 -2.93
C ASN A 378 21.73 19.65 -2.11
N PHE A 379 20.57 19.23 -1.56
CA PHE A 379 20.46 18.02 -0.77
C PHE A 379 20.81 16.76 -1.56
N MET A 380 20.39 16.67 -2.82
CA MET A 380 20.68 15.54 -3.71
C MET A 380 22.18 15.41 -4.05
N ASN A 381 22.97 16.47 -3.90
CA ASN A 381 24.43 16.41 -4.05
C ASN A 381 25.11 15.76 -2.83
N LEU A 382 24.46 15.82 -1.68
CA LEU A 382 25.00 15.34 -0.39
C LEU A 382 24.48 13.95 -0.03
N TYR A 383 23.28 13.58 -0.50
CA TYR A 383 22.57 12.34 -0.14
C TYR A 383 22.09 11.61 -1.39
N PRO A 384 22.06 10.28 -1.39
CA PRO A 384 21.56 9.47 -2.50
C PRO A 384 20.02 9.54 -2.58
N LEU A 385 19.50 10.64 -3.08
CA LEU A 385 18.08 10.88 -3.31
C LEU A 385 17.84 11.10 -4.79
N GLN A 386 16.93 10.33 -5.41
CA GLN A 386 16.66 10.35 -6.84
C GLN A 386 15.21 10.68 -7.14
N LEU A 387 14.97 11.39 -8.23
CA LEU A 387 13.63 11.64 -8.75
C LEU A 387 13.15 10.44 -9.55
N VAL A 388 11.88 10.09 -9.39
CA VAL A 388 11.25 8.95 -10.07
C VAL A 388 9.94 9.35 -10.71
N ASP A 389 9.62 8.77 -11.89
CA ASP A 389 8.32 8.94 -12.53
C ASP A 389 7.38 7.79 -12.16
N MET A 390 6.32 8.13 -11.42
CA MET A 390 5.27 7.21 -10.97
C MET A 390 3.89 7.78 -11.28
N PRO A 391 3.50 7.89 -12.56
CA PRO A 391 2.26 8.57 -12.98
C PRO A 391 0.99 7.89 -12.48
N GLU A 392 1.08 6.63 -12.11
CA GLU A 392 -0.03 5.86 -11.52
C GLU A 392 -0.40 6.29 -10.10
N TYR A 393 0.39 7.16 -9.47
CA TYR A 393 0.17 7.64 -8.09
C TYR A 393 0.09 9.17 -8.06
N SER A 394 -1.02 9.72 -8.51
CA SER A 394 -1.18 11.18 -8.62
C SER A 394 -1.49 11.88 -7.30
N ASP A 395 -2.08 11.20 -6.32
CA ASP A 395 -2.66 11.81 -5.12
C ASP A 395 -2.12 11.27 -3.78
N THR A 396 -0.96 10.64 -3.79
CA THR A 396 -0.33 10.04 -2.59
C THR A 396 0.38 11.04 -1.69
N SER A 397 -0.14 12.21 -1.53
CA SER A 397 0.52 13.30 -0.80
C SER A 397 0.72 13.06 0.71
N PHE A 398 0.28 11.94 1.29
CA PHE A 398 0.27 11.70 2.73
C PHE A 398 1.03 10.44 3.20
N LEU A 399 1.63 9.67 2.28
CA LEU A 399 2.31 8.42 2.62
C LEU A 399 3.82 8.54 2.46
N ILE A 400 4.56 8.12 3.48
CA ILE A 400 6.01 7.91 3.44
C ILE A 400 6.26 6.44 3.78
N ILE A 401 7.03 5.75 2.95
CA ILE A 401 7.43 4.37 3.20
C ILE A 401 8.92 4.35 3.49
N VAL A 402 9.28 3.72 4.58
CA VAL A 402 10.67 3.51 4.98
C VAL A 402 10.91 2.02 5.09
N MET A 403 11.91 1.53 4.39
CA MET A 403 12.26 0.11 4.33
C MET A 403 13.66 -0.10 4.85
N SER A 404 13.85 -1.12 5.67
CA SER A 404 15.13 -1.70 6.01
C SER A 404 15.19 -3.16 5.58
N MET A 405 16.28 -3.88 5.87
CA MET A 405 16.37 -5.30 5.55
C MET A 405 15.28 -6.15 6.25
N ASN A 406 14.88 -5.75 7.46
CA ASN A 406 14.00 -6.57 8.32
C ASN A 406 12.69 -5.87 8.70
N THR A 407 12.52 -4.63 8.29
CA THR A 407 11.40 -3.81 8.77
C THR A 407 10.86 -2.92 7.68
N LEU A 408 9.55 -2.78 7.67
CA LEU A 408 8.82 -1.88 6.79
C LEU A 408 8.03 -0.91 7.66
N TYR A 409 8.19 0.38 7.41
CA TYR A 409 7.45 1.44 8.08
C TYR A 409 6.57 2.17 7.08
N PHE A 410 5.33 2.43 7.49
CA PHE A 410 4.45 3.40 6.83
C PHE A 410 4.27 4.59 7.76
N GLN A 411 4.64 5.75 7.29
CA GLN A 411 4.31 6.99 7.97
C GLN A 411 3.18 7.69 7.22
N ILE A 412 2.13 7.99 7.92
CA ILE A 412 0.90 8.56 7.37
C ILE A 412 0.60 9.83 8.12
N VAL A 413 0.19 10.85 7.38
CA VAL A 413 -0.38 12.07 7.95
C VAL A 413 -1.88 12.00 7.77
N SER A 414 -2.63 11.92 8.88
CA SER A 414 -4.09 11.90 8.82
C SER A 414 -4.66 13.27 8.43
N THR A 415 -5.92 13.29 8.01
CA THR A 415 -6.65 14.54 7.76
C THR A 415 -6.84 15.39 9.01
N SER A 416 -6.71 14.78 10.19
CA SER A 416 -6.69 15.48 11.49
C SER A 416 -5.32 16.05 11.87
N GLY A 417 -4.27 15.78 11.07
CA GLY A 417 -2.90 16.24 11.32
C GLY A 417 -2.08 15.35 12.24
N THR A 418 -2.62 14.20 12.66
CA THR A 418 -1.83 13.24 13.42
C THR A 418 -0.88 12.47 12.51
N VAL A 419 0.40 12.41 12.89
CA VAL A 419 1.39 11.58 12.21
C VAL A 419 1.38 10.21 12.85
N LYS A 420 1.01 9.21 12.07
CA LYS A 420 0.97 7.81 12.51
C LYS A 420 2.10 7.04 11.82
N THR A 421 2.94 6.40 12.62
CA THR A 421 3.99 5.50 12.11
C THR A 421 3.62 4.07 12.45
N ILE A 422 3.51 3.24 11.44
CA ILE A 422 3.13 1.84 11.53
C ILE A 422 4.32 1.00 11.11
N GLN A 423 4.72 0.08 11.96
CA GLN A 423 5.84 -0.81 11.71
C GLN A 423 5.35 -2.23 11.45
N PHE A 424 5.88 -2.84 10.40
CA PHE A 424 5.63 -4.24 10.04
C PHE A 424 6.93 -5.04 10.10
N HIS A 425 6.86 -6.21 10.71
CA HIS A 425 8.00 -7.13 10.86
C HIS A 425 7.84 -8.43 10.06
N GLU A 426 6.83 -8.53 9.22
CA GLU A 426 6.57 -9.72 8.43
C GLU A 426 7.51 -9.77 7.23
N ALA A 427 8.33 -10.83 7.15
CA ALA A 427 9.46 -10.92 6.22
C ALA A 427 9.07 -10.88 4.75
N SER A 428 7.93 -11.48 4.37
CA SER A 428 7.50 -11.49 2.97
C SER A 428 7.03 -10.12 2.50
N LEU A 429 6.41 -9.33 3.39
CA LEU A 429 6.03 -7.95 3.10
C LEU A 429 7.28 -7.07 2.92
N VAL A 430 8.23 -7.17 3.86
CA VAL A 430 9.50 -6.43 3.78
C VAL A 430 10.23 -6.75 2.47
N MET A 431 10.33 -8.03 2.12
CA MET A 431 10.97 -8.47 0.87
C MET A 431 10.25 -7.92 -0.37
N ALA A 432 8.93 -7.93 -0.38
CA ALA A 432 8.13 -7.45 -1.50
C ALA A 432 8.34 -5.95 -1.77
N PHE A 433 8.34 -5.13 -0.72
CA PHE A 433 8.57 -3.70 -0.85
C PHE A 433 10.02 -3.36 -1.22
N ASN A 434 11.00 -4.09 -0.70
CA ASN A 434 12.40 -3.92 -1.10
C ASN A 434 12.62 -4.29 -2.58
N ASP A 435 12.03 -5.39 -3.08
CA ASP A 435 12.09 -5.74 -4.51
C ASP A 435 11.46 -4.66 -5.38
N TYR A 436 10.30 -4.14 -4.97
CA TYR A 436 9.63 -3.06 -5.67
C TYR A 436 10.47 -1.77 -5.69
N TYR A 437 11.11 -1.42 -4.58
CA TYR A 437 12.00 -0.26 -4.50
C TYR A 437 13.19 -0.40 -5.46
N GLN A 438 13.85 -1.56 -5.48
CA GLN A 438 14.97 -1.81 -6.40
C GLN A 438 14.53 -1.73 -7.86
N TYR A 439 13.36 -2.26 -8.19
CA TYR A 439 12.79 -2.15 -9.53
C TYR A 439 12.58 -0.68 -9.96
N ILE A 440 12.03 0.15 -9.07
CA ILE A 440 11.84 1.57 -9.36
C ILE A 440 13.19 2.26 -9.57
N LEU A 441 14.15 1.97 -8.70
CA LEU A 441 15.51 2.53 -8.77
C LEU A 441 16.19 2.23 -10.10
N GLU A 442 16.04 1.01 -10.62
CA GLU A 442 16.68 0.57 -11.85
C GLU A 442 15.98 1.05 -13.12
N GLU A 443 14.65 1.13 -13.13
CA GLU A 443 13.87 1.27 -14.37
C GLU A 443 13.17 2.62 -14.53
N ARG A 444 13.04 3.42 -13.45
CA ARG A 444 12.17 4.62 -13.47
C ARG A 444 12.83 5.89 -12.95
N CYS A 445 14.08 5.84 -12.50
CA CYS A 445 14.76 7.01 -11.97
C CYS A 445 15.33 7.88 -13.06
N PHE A 446 15.23 9.18 -12.85
CA PHE A 446 15.97 10.18 -13.64
C PHE A 446 17.44 10.25 -13.18
N SER A 447 18.33 10.56 -14.10
CA SER A 447 19.71 10.92 -13.76
C SER A 447 19.73 12.18 -12.89
N LYS A 448 20.87 12.44 -12.23
CA LYS A 448 21.04 13.67 -11.44
C LYS A 448 20.93 14.92 -12.29
N GLU A 449 21.47 14.85 -13.50
CA GLU A 449 21.45 15.92 -14.49
C GLU A 449 20.03 16.23 -14.95
N GLU A 450 19.26 15.22 -15.33
CA GLU A 450 17.85 15.35 -15.70
C GLU A 450 17.02 15.90 -14.55
N THR A 451 17.20 15.36 -13.35
CA THR A 451 16.51 15.83 -12.14
C THR A 451 16.81 17.31 -11.87
N SER A 452 18.08 17.72 -12.00
CA SER A 452 18.50 19.11 -11.83
C SER A 452 17.81 20.03 -12.84
N GLN A 453 17.73 19.62 -14.12
CA GLN A 453 17.07 20.38 -15.19
C GLN A 453 15.55 20.49 -14.94
N ILE A 454 14.91 19.42 -14.48
CA ILE A 454 13.49 19.42 -14.12
C ILE A 454 13.24 20.44 -13.00
N ILE A 455 14.05 20.42 -11.93
CA ILE A 455 13.91 21.36 -10.81
C ILE A 455 14.14 22.79 -11.28
N ASP A 456 15.17 23.07 -12.12
CA ASP A 456 15.42 24.41 -12.68
C ASP A 456 14.26 24.91 -13.54
N THR A 457 13.64 24.01 -14.31
CA THR A 457 12.44 24.34 -15.09
C THR A 457 11.28 24.80 -14.19
N TYR A 458 11.04 24.10 -13.08
CA TYR A 458 9.99 24.48 -12.13
C TYR A 458 10.32 25.78 -11.38
N ILE A 459 11.58 26.03 -11.03
CA ILE A 459 12.02 27.31 -10.44
C ILE A 459 11.75 28.47 -11.41
N ASN A 460 12.07 28.29 -12.69
CA ASN A 460 11.82 29.30 -13.73
C ASN A 460 10.32 29.56 -13.91
N GLN A 461 9.49 28.51 -13.95
CA GLN A 461 8.02 28.65 -14.00
C GLN A 461 7.48 29.44 -12.81
N LEU A 462 7.94 29.13 -11.59
CA LEU A 462 7.53 29.87 -10.39
C LEU A 462 7.98 31.34 -10.39
N ASN A 463 9.16 31.62 -10.91
CA ASN A 463 9.63 33.02 -11.07
C ASN A 463 8.76 33.83 -12.08
N MET A 464 8.31 33.20 -13.17
CA MET A 464 7.40 33.84 -14.13
C MET A 464 6.01 34.14 -13.54
N LEU A 465 5.59 33.39 -12.52
CA LEU A 465 4.31 33.64 -11.81
C LEU A 465 4.40 34.77 -10.79
N LYS A 466 5.60 35.32 -10.52
CA LYS A 466 5.81 36.49 -9.65
C LYS A 466 5.77 37.81 -10.39
N GLU A 467 6.07 37.76 -11.70
CA GLU A 467 5.97 38.91 -12.60
C GLU A 467 4.52 39.11 -13.06
#